data_08010828468317848cdf2ba1bb1d78a5
#
_entry.id   08010828468317848cdf2ba1bb1d78a5
#
_cell.length_a   1.000
_cell.length_b   1.000
_cell.length_c   1.000
_cell.angle_alpha   90.00
_cell.angle_beta   90.00
_cell.angle_gamma   90.00
#
_symmetry.space_group_name_H-M   'P 1'
#
loop_
_entity.id
_entity.type
_entity.pdbx_description
1 polymer ?
#
loop_
_entity_poly.entity_id
_entity_poly.type
_entity_poly.pdbx_seq_one_letter_code
_entity_poly.pdbx_strand_id
1 'polypeptide(L)'
;EFTLGLILSGYKFQKYVEKDSEEKNIQFDKTIDIDEQQFIRDSIYFVRDLVNLPALDKTPDYFIDKVKELIGSEKIKLTVFDKKWLLKENFGGVIGVSQGSAKEPYFLVGEYNTSADFQIALIGKGVLFDSGGLSLKSPSGMETMKTDMAGAATAWAVIKLVSSLGLNVGLKVYTPLVENMPSSTAIRPGDVLKMRNGKTVEVLNTDAEG
;
A
#
# COMPACT_ATOMS: atom_id res chain seq x y z
N GLU A 1 24.37 2.33 -11.01
CA GLU A 1 23.15 2.52 -11.84
C GLU A 1 22.97 1.40 -12.87
N PHE A 2 23.98 1.06 -13.67
CA PHE A 2 23.89 -0.03 -14.66
C PHE A 2 23.51 -1.38 -14.04
N THR A 3 24.15 -1.76 -12.93
CA THR A 3 23.88 -2.99 -12.20
C THR A 3 22.43 -3.09 -11.71
N LEU A 4 21.91 -1.99 -11.14
CA LEU A 4 20.52 -1.93 -10.69
C LEU A 4 19.53 -2.07 -11.87
N GLY A 5 19.79 -1.37 -12.99
CA GLY A 5 18.99 -1.49 -14.21
C GLY A 5 18.93 -2.93 -14.73
N LEU A 6 20.06 -3.62 -14.71
CA LEU A 6 20.16 -5.02 -15.13
C LEU A 6 19.36 -5.94 -14.20
N ILE A 7 19.49 -5.78 -12.86
CA ILE A 7 18.73 -6.53 -11.86
C ILE A 7 17.21 -6.29 -12.04
N LEU A 8 16.78 -5.05 -12.24
CA LEU A 8 15.36 -4.70 -12.39
C LEU A 8 14.76 -5.19 -13.71
N SER A 9 15.57 -5.42 -14.75
CA SER A 9 15.11 -5.95 -16.04
C SER A 9 14.62 -7.39 -15.96
N GLY A 10 14.98 -8.14 -14.90
CA GLY A 10 14.54 -9.51 -14.66
C GLY A 10 13.11 -9.63 -14.11
N TYR A 11 12.45 -8.52 -13.77
CA TYR A 11 11.11 -8.57 -13.20
C TYR A 11 10.08 -9.15 -14.15
N LYS A 12 9.34 -10.13 -13.70
CA LYS A 12 8.18 -10.70 -14.38
C LYS A 12 7.06 -10.99 -13.39
N PHE A 13 5.84 -10.51 -13.65
CA PHE A 13 4.67 -10.89 -12.89
C PHE A 13 4.07 -12.17 -13.50
N GLN A 14 4.27 -13.32 -12.83
CA GLN A 14 3.96 -14.64 -13.38
C GLN A 14 2.81 -15.36 -12.68
N LYS A 15 2.10 -14.72 -11.74
CA LYS A 15 1.11 -15.40 -10.89
C LYS A 15 -0.03 -16.11 -11.67
N TYR A 16 -0.39 -15.60 -12.84
CA TYR A 16 -1.51 -16.10 -13.63
C TYR A 16 -1.12 -16.60 -15.03
N VAL A 17 0.16 -16.74 -15.27
CA VAL A 17 0.69 -17.18 -16.58
C VAL A 17 1.23 -18.60 -16.42
N GLU A 18 0.93 -19.49 -17.36
CA GLU A 18 1.58 -20.79 -17.41
C GLU A 18 3.09 -20.61 -17.55
N LYS A 19 3.85 -21.41 -16.78
CA LYS A 19 5.32 -21.27 -16.70
C LYS A 19 5.98 -21.72 -18.00
N ASP A 20 6.11 -20.81 -18.96
CA ASP A 20 6.83 -21.05 -20.20
C ASP A 20 8.00 -20.07 -20.44
N SER A 21 8.38 -19.29 -19.44
CA SER A 21 9.51 -18.38 -19.60
C SER A 21 10.70 -18.86 -18.77
N GLU A 22 11.80 -19.20 -19.44
CA GLU A 22 13.10 -19.40 -18.80
C GLU A 22 13.41 -18.19 -17.91
N GLU A 23 13.66 -18.45 -16.63
CA GLU A 23 14.20 -17.44 -15.73
C GLU A 23 15.59 -17.06 -16.24
N LYS A 24 15.76 -15.83 -16.65
CA LYS A 24 17.09 -15.30 -16.97
C LYS A 24 17.82 -15.10 -15.65
N ASN A 25 18.64 -16.09 -15.28
CA ASN A 25 19.55 -15.95 -14.15
C ASN A 25 20.71 -15.03 -14.54
N ILE A 26 20.67 -13.80 -14.05
CA ILE A 26 21.81 -12.88 -14.17
C ILE A 26 22.77 -13.22 -13.03
N GLN A 27 23.96 -13.70 -13.40
CA GLN A 27 25.04 -13.94 -12.46
C GLN A 27 26.01 -12.76 -12.48
N PHE A 28 26.30 -12.24 -11.28
CA PHE A 28 27.33 -11.22 -11.10
C PHE A 28 28.63 -11.89 -10.62
N ASP A 29 29.77 -11.29 -10.99
CA ASP A 29 31.04 -11.69 -10.41
C ASP A 29 30.98 -11.52 -8.89
N LYS A 30 31.48 -12.50 -8.14
CA LYS A 30 31.45 -12.53 -6.66
C LYS A 30 32.26 -11.38 -6.03
N THR A 31 33.08 -10.69 -6.78
CA THR A 31 33.83 -9.50 -6.33
C THR A 31 33.00 -8.22 -6.32
N ILE A 32 31.80 -8.25 -6.92
CA ILE A 32 30.87 -7.10 -6.95
C ILE A 32 29.92 -7.20 -5.78
N ASP A 33 30.01 -6.25 -4.87
CA ASP A 33 29.01 -6.09 -3.80
C ASP A 33 27.71 -5.53 -4.42
N ILE A 34 26.63 -6.31 -4.35
CA ILE A 34 25.30 -5.98 -4.89
C ILE A 34 24.21 -5.97 -3.82
N ASP A 35 24.57 -6.03 -2.54
CA ASP A 35 23.59 -6.16 -1.45
C ASP A 35 22.63 -4.99 -1.42
N GLU A 36 23.15 -3.75 -1.55
CA GLU A 36 22.32 -2.56 -1.62
C GLU A 36 21.34 -2.62 -2.81
N GLN A 37 21.82 -3.02 -4.00
CA GLN A 37 21.01 -3.15 -5.20
C GLN A 37 19.95 -4.25 -5.06
N GLN A 38 20.24 -5.30 -4.31
CA GLN A 38 19.26 -6.36 -4.00
C GLN A 38 18.17 -5.85 -3.06
N PHE A 39 18.50 -5.09 -2.02
CA PHE A 39 17.49 -4.48 -1.14
C PHE A 39 16.57 -3.52 -1.91
N ILE A 40 17.14 -2.71 -2.82
CA ILE A 40 16.36 -1.82 -3.70
C ILE A 40 15.46 -2.64 -4.62
N ARG A 41 15.98 -3.69 -5.26
CA ARG A 41 15.22 -4.60 -6.12
C ARG A 41 14.03 -5.20 -5.39
N ASP A 42 14.27 -5.79 -4.22
CA ASP A 42 13.22 -6.49 -3.46
C ASP A 42 12.12 -5.53 -3.03
N SER A 43 12.49 -4.31 -2.66
CA SER A 43 11.55 -3.24 -2.36
C SER A 43 10.71 -2.85 -3.58
N ILE A 44 11.32 -2.71 -4.76
CA ILE A 44 10.62 -2.38 -6.01
C ILE A 44 9.73 -3.55 -6.47
N TYR A 45 10.22 -4.79 -6.37
CA TYR A 45 9.46 -5.98 -6.76
C TYR A 45 8.23 -6.16 -5.89
N PHE A 46 8.33 -5.94 -4.57
CA PHE A 46 7.19 -5.93 -3.66
C PHE A 46 6.09 -4.96 -4.13
N VAL A 47 6.46 -3.73 -4.49
CA VAL A 47 5.49 -2.75 -5.00
C VAL A 47 4.88 -3.21 -6.32
N ARG A 48 5.71 -3.67 -7.27
CA ARG A 48 5.26 -4.12 -8.59
C ARG A 48 4.31 -5.33 -8.48
N ASP A 49 4.60 -6.27 -7.60
CA ASP A 49 3.75 -7.44 -7.38
C ASP A 49 2.38 -7.06 -6.86
N LEU A 50 2.33 -6.16 -5.85
CA LEU A 50 1.06 -5.68 -5.31
C LEU A 50 0.26 -4.85 -6.31
N VAL A 51 0.93 -4.00 -7.10
CA VAL A 51 0.29 -3.17 -8.13
C VAL A 51 -0.28 -4.02 -9.26
N ASN A 52 0.43 -5.08 -9.68
CA ASN A 52 -0.02 -5.96 -10.75
C ASN A 52 -1.13 -6.93 -10.32
N LEU A 53 -1.20 -7.24 -9.03
CA LEU A 53 -2.18 -8.18 -8.50
C LEU A 53 -3.61 -7.67 -8.70
N PRO A 54 -4.54 -8.49 -9.25
CA PRO A 54 -5.96 -8.15 -9.33
C PRO A 54 -6.57 -7.85 -7.96
N ALA A 55 -7.52 -6.91 -7.91
CA ALA A 55 -8.18 -6.50 -6.67
C ALA A 55 -8.97 -7.64 -6.00
N LEU A 56 -9.42 -8.63 -6.80
CA LEU A 56 -10.09 -9.83 -6.26
C LEU A 56 -9.19 -10.59 -5.27
N ASP A 57 -7.90 -10.73 -5.61
CA ASP A 57 -6.91 -11.45 -4.79
C ASP A 57 -6.23 -10.54 -3.77
N LYS A 58 -6.14 -9.24 -4.08
CA LYS A 58 -5.53 -8.23 -3.21
C LYS A 58 -6.53 -7.69 -2.20
N THR A 59 -6.94 -8.53 -1.26
CA THR A 59 -7.78 -8.10 -0.13
C THR A 59 -6.98 -7.29 0.90
N PRO A 60 -7.61 -6.53 1.81
CA PRO A 60 -6.93 -5.90 2.92
C PRO A 60 -6.07 -6.89 3.73
N ASP A 61 -6.61 -8.07 4.04
CA ASP A 61 -5.88 -9.11 4.78
C ASP A 61 -4.65 -9.61 4.01
N TYR A 62 -4.80 -9.84 2.69
CA TYR A 62 -3.67 -10.21 1.83
C TYR A 62 -2.56 -9.14 1.85
N PHE A 63 -2.94 -7.85 1.76
CA PHE A 63 -1.98 -6.75 1.82
C PHE A 63 -1.25 -6.73 3.17
N ILE A 64 -1.98 -6.90 4.27
CA ILE A 64 -1.43 -6.97 5.63
C ILE A 64 -0.42 -8.12 5.75
N ASP A 65 -0.76 -9.30 5.23
CA ASP A 65 0.13 -10.46 5.30
C ASP A 65 1.39 -10.24 4.46
N LYS A 66 1.27 -9.62 3.27
CA LYS A 66 2.44 -9.25 2.46
C LYS A 66 3.32 -8.20 3.15
N VAL A 67 2.75 -7.26 3.88
CA VAL A 67 3.54 -6.33 4.71
C VAL A 67 4.26 -7.07 5.82
N LYS A 68 3.61 -8.01 6.52
CA LYS A 68 4.27 -8.83 7.55
C LYS A 68 5.44 -9.64 6.97
N GLU A 69 5.24 -10.27 5.81
CA GLU A 69 6.31 -10.99 5.10
C GLU A 69 7.48 -10.06 4.75
N LEU A 70 7.19 -8.87 4.21
CA LEU A 70 8.20 -7.88 3.80
C LEU A 70 9.07 -7.43 4.97
N ILE A 71 8.45 -7.04 6.08
CA ILE A 71 9.19 -6.43 7.21
C ILE A 71 9.96 -7.47 8.03
N GLY A 72 9.55 -8.75 8.02
CA GLY A 72 10.15 -9.78 8.88
C GLY A 72 9.96 -9.48 10.37
N SER A 73 10.88 -9.98 11.23
CA SER A 73 10.64 -9.98 12.69
C SER A 73 11.37 -8.90 13.49
N GLU A 74 12.33 -8.14 12.94
CA GLU A 74 13.34 -7.61 13.88
C GLU A 74 13.42 -6.10 14.07
N LYS A 75 13.14 -5.26 13.09
CA LYS A 75 13.46 -3.82 13.19
C LYS A 75 12.26 -2.89 12.99
N ILE A 76 11.17 -3.41 12.46
CA ILE A 76 10.00 -2.61 12.14
C ILE A 76 8.81 -3.11 12.96
N LYS A 77 8.26 -2.26 13.79
CA LYS A 77 7.02 -2.57 14.52
C LYS A 77 5.84 -2.27 13.63
N LEU A 78 5.00 -3.28 13.38
CA LEU A 78 3.70 -3.15 12.71
C LEU A 78 2.57 -3.12 13.73
N THR A 79 1.69 -2.13 13.64
CA THR A 79 0.41 -2.12 14.35
C THR A 79 -0.71 -2.07 13.32
N VAL A 80 -1.69 -2.97 13.46
CA VAL A 80 -2.87 -3.07 12.59
C VAL A 80 -4.09 -2.71 13.40
N PHE A 81 -4.82 -1.69 12.96
CA PHE A 81 -6.07 -1.25 13.56
C PHE A 81 -7.25 -1.65 12.68
N ASP A 82 -8.25 -2.26 13.29
CA ASP A 82 -9.46 -2.76 12.65
C ASP A 82 -10.57 -1.68 12.55
N LYS A 83 -11.67 -2.01 11.90
CA LYS A 83 -12.84 -1.15 11.77
C LYS A 83 -13.40 -0.69 13.11
N LYS A 84 -13.39 -1.56 14.12
CA LYS A 84 -13.92 -1.22 15.46
C LYS A 84 -13.09 -0.10 16.10
N TRP A 85 -11.79 -0.20 15.97
CA TRP A 85 -10.89 0.87 16.44
C TRP A 85 -11.05 2.15 15.63
N LEU A 86 -11.18 2.07 14.30
CA LEU A 86 -11.39 3.21 13.42
C LEU A 86 -12.66 3.99 13.76
N LEU A 87 -13.74 3.28 14.06
CA LEU A 87 -15.01 3.86 14.53
C LEU A 87 -14.82 4.58 15.87
N LYS A 88 -14.18 3.93 16.83
CA LYS A 88 -13.92 4.47 18.17
C LYS A 88 -13.10 5.77 18.10
N GLU A 89 -12.10 5.80 17.22
CA GLU A 89 -11.16 6.93 17.08
C GLU A 89 -11.63 7.98 16.05
N ASN A 90 -12.86 7.89 15.54
CA ASN A 90 -13.47 8.82 14.60
C ASN A 90 -12.67 9.01 13.29
N PHE A 91 -12.18 7.93 12.69
CA PHE A 91 -11.57 7.96 11.36
C PHE A 91 -12.64 8.05 10.27
N GLY A 92 -13.45 9.12 10.28
CA GLY A 92 -14.63 9.28 9.45
C GLY A 92 -14.33 9.19 7.93
N GLY A 93 -13.18 9.69 7.47
CA GLY A 93 -12.78 9.56 6.07
C GLY A 93 -12.59 8.10 5.66
N VAL A 94 -11.79 7.33 6.43
CA VAL A 94 -11.52 5.91 6.14
C VAL A 94 -12.82 5.08 6.20
N ILE A 95 -13.64 5.31 7.23
CA ILE A 95 -14.93 4.63 7.39
C ILE A 95 -15.88 5.00 6.25
N GLY A 96 -15.98 6.29 5.90
CA GLY A 96 -16.86 6.76 4.83
C GLY A 96 -16.54 6.10 3.49
N VAL A 97 -15.28 6.13 3.06
CA VAL A 97 -14.85 5.52 1.80
C VAL A 97 -15.15 4.02 1.77
N SER A 98 -14.93 3.32 2.89
CA SER A 98 -15.11 1.87 2.97
C SER A 98 -16.55 1.39 3.02
N GLN A 99 -17.54 2.28 3.26
CA GLN A 99 -18.95 1.90 3.50
C GLN A 99 -19.57 1.12 2.34
N GLY A 100 -19.12 1.38 1.11
CA GLY A 100 -19.63 0.71 -0.07
C GLY A 100 -19.08 -0.70 -0.29
N SER A 101 -17.97 -1.06 0.36
CA SER A 101 -17.33 -2.36 0.20
C SER A 101 -17.84 -3.40 1.21
N ALA A 102 -17.87 -4.67 0.78
CA ALA A 102 -18.08 -5.80 1.67
C ALA A 102 -16.82 -6.18 2.48
N LYS A 103 -15.66 -5.59 2.13
CA LYS A 103 -14.39 -5.84 2.84
C LYS A 103 -14.19 -4.84 3.96
N GLU A 104 -13.66 -5.33 5.08
CA GLU A 104 -13.40 -4.47 6.24
C GLU A 104 -12.20 -3.54 5.98
N PRO A 105 -12.28 -2.26 6.41
CA PRO A 105 -11.16 -1.35 6.37
C PRO A 105 -10.17 -1.62 7.49
N TYR A 106 -8.90 -1.32 7.23
CA TYR A 106 -7.85 -1.33 8.24
C TYR A 106 -7.02 -0.03 8.17
N PHE A 107 -6.27 0.22 9.24
CA PHE A 107 -5.27 1.28 9.28
C PHE A 107 -3.98 0.70 9.84
N LEU A 108 -2.92 0.76 9.04
CA LEU A 108 -1.63 0.21 9.40
C LEU A 108 -0.67 1.31 9.83
N VAL A 109 0.08 1.04 10.89
CA VAL A 109 1.17 1.91 11.35
C VAL A 109 2.45 1.09 11.42
N GLY A 110 3.47 1.55 10.70
CA GLY A 110 4.84 1.04 10.75
C GLY A 110 5.76 1.99 11.51
N GLU A 111 6.62 1.47 12.38
CA GLU A 111 7.59 2.27 13.14
C GLU A 111 8.99 1.66 13.04
N TYR A 112 9.96 2.46 12.65
CA TYR A 112 11.38 2.12 12.62
C TYR A 112 12.19 3.21 13.29
N ASN A 113 13.15 2.83 14.14
CA ASN A 113 14.12 3.72 14.80
C ASN A 113 13.48 4.97 15.42
N THR A 114 12.47 4.77 16.29
CA THR A 114 11.69 5.86 16.90
C THR A 114 12.50 6.75 17.84
N SER A 115 13.73 6.37 18.17
CA SER A 115 14.69 7.14 19.01
C SER A 115 15.64 8.02 18.20
N ALA A 116 15.62 7.98 16.86
CA ALA A 116 16.46 8.85 16.05
C ALA A 116 16.06 10.32 16.21
N ASP A 117 17.03 11.22 16.18
CA ASP A 117 16.80 12.67 16.30
C ASP A 117 15.96 13.22 15.14
N PHE A 118 16.12 12.65 13.94
CA PHE A 118 15.38 13.04 12.76
C PHE A 118 14.28 12.00 12.47
N GLN A 119 13.03 12.47 12.41
CA GLN A 119 11.84 11.65 12.20
C GLN A 119 11.11 12.05 10.92
N ILE A 120 10.69 11.06 10.12
CA ILE A 120 9.89 11.25 8.92
C ILE A 120 8.58 10.46 9.06
N ALA A 121 7.46 11.07 8.69
CA ALA A 121 6.17 10.40 8.52
C ALA A 121 5.87 10.23 7.03
N LEU A 122 5.63 9.00 6.61
CA LEU A 122 5.17 8.66 5.28
C LEU A 122 3.69 8.26 5.35
N ILE A 123 2.86 8.90 4.53
CA ILE A 123 1.45 8.58 4.42
C ILE A 123 1.23 7.99 3.02
N GLY A 124 0.73 6.75 2.95
CA GLY A 124 0.50 6.06 1.70
C GLY A 124 -0.98 5.83 1.45
N LYS A 125 -1.51 6.31 0.32
CA LYS A 125 -2.85 5.98 -0.15
C LYS A 125 -2.96 4.46 -0.37
N GLY A 126 -3.96 3.82 0.26
CA GLY A 126 -4.18 2.37 0.24
C GLY A 126 -5.60 2.00 -0.21
N VAL A 127 -6.08 2.58 -1.30
CA VAL A 127 -7.34 2.19 -1.93
C VAL A 127 -7.06 0.98 -2.82
N LEU A 128 -7.43 -0.22 -2.35
CA LEU A 128 -7.09 -1.49 -3.01
C LEU A 128 -7.80 -1.68 -4.34
N PHE A 129 -8.98 -1.08 -4.47
CA PHE A 129 -9.70 -0.87 -5.73
C PHE A 129 -10.56 0.39 -5.62
N ASP A 130 -10.50 1.24 -6.65
CA ASP A 130 -11.26 2.47 -6.70
C ASP A 130 -12.20 2.50 -7.89
N SER A 131 -13.49 2.27 -7.63
CA SER A 131 -14.54 2.44 -8.64
C SER A 131 -15.03 3.88 -8.78
N GLY A 132 -14.59 4.78 -7.89
CA GLY A 132 -15.16 6.11 -7.71
C GLY A 132 -16.36 6.15 -6.76
N GLY A 133 -16.84 5.00 -6.29
CA GLY A 133 -18.06 4.92 -5.49
C GLY A 133 -19.31 5.30 -6.28
N LEU A 134 -20.20 6.12 -5.72
CA LEU A 134 -21.38 6.60 -6.44
C LEU A 134 -21.04 7.64 -7.54
N SER A 135 -19.92 8.35 -7.41
CA SER A 135 -19.34 9.15 -8.52
C SER A 135 -18.54 8.21 -9.44
N LEU A 136 -19.23 7.24 -10.04
CA LEU A 136 -18.68 6.08 -10.74
C LEU A 136 -17.76 6.48 -11.89
N LYS A 137 -16.56 5.92 -11.93
CA LYS A 137 -15.61 6.10 -13.04
C LYS A 137 -16.17 5.50 -14.35
N SER A 138 -15.71 6.03 -15.47
CA SER A 138 -15.92 5.38 -16.77
C SER A 138 -15.23 4.01 -16.81
N PRO A 139 -15.68 3.06 -17.66
CA PRO A 139 -15.01 1.77 -17.78
C PRO A 139 -13.50 1.87 -18.02
N SER A 140 -13.08 2.72 -18.95
CA SER A 140 -11.66 2.95 -19.26
C SER A 140 -10.89 3.61 -18.10
N GLY A 141 -11.53 4.48 -17.32
CA GLY A 141 -10.93 5.11 -16.14
C GLY A 141 -10.78 4.12 -14.96
N MET A 142 -11.58 3.04 -14.95
CA MET A 142 -11.59 2.06 -13.88
C MET A 142 -10.61 0.89 -14.09
N GLU A 143 -10.25 0.58 -15.35
CA GLU A 143 -9.45 -0.60 -15.71
C GLU A 143 -8.14 -0.73 -14.92
N THR A 144 -7.49 0.40 -14.61
CA THR A 144 -6.20 0.41 -13.90
C THR A 144 -6.33 0.62 -12.40
N MET A 145 -7.53 0.77 -11.86
CA MET A 145 -7.75 1.17 -10.47
C MET A 145 -7.39 0.12 -9.41
N LYS A 146 -6.97 -1.07 -9.82
CA LYS A 146 -6.24 -2.00 -8.95
C LYS A 146 -4.90 -1.43 -8.47
N THR A 147 -4.38 -0.37 -9.10
CA THR A 147 -3.10 0.26 -8.78
C THR A 147 -3.22 1.37 -7.73
N ASP A 148 -4.43 1.73 -7.30
CA ASP A 148 -4.70 2.90 -6.45
C ASP A 148 -4.24 2.75 -4.99
N MET A 149 -3.48 1.72 -4.72
CA MET A 149 -2.78 1.43 -3.47
C MET A 149 -1.26 1.48 -3.61
N ALA A 150 -0.73 1.92 -4.74
CA ALA A 150 0.71 1.97 -4.98
C ALA A 150 1.44 2.85 -3.94
N GLY A 151 0.79 3.94 -3.46
CA GLY A 151 1.33 4.79 -2.41
C GLY A 151 1.55 4.04 -1.10
N ALA A 152 0.59 3.21 -0.67
CA ALA A 152 0.73 2.38 0.52
C ALA A 152 1.86 1.34 0.35
N ALA A 153 1.88 0.63 -0.78
CA ALA A 153 2.94 -0.34 -1.08
C ALA A 153 4.33 0.31 -1.07
N THR A 154 4.46 1.48 -1.68
CA THR A 154 5.73 2.25 -1.71
C THR A 154 6.16 2.67 -0.31
N ALA A 155 5.25 3.16 0.54
CA ALA A 155 5.58 3.56 1.90
C ALA A 155 6.15 2.39 2.72
N TRP A 156 5.55 1.19 2.59
CA TRP A 156 6.06 -0.03 3.23
C TRP A 156 7.39 -0.51 2.64
N ALA A 157 7.57 -0.40 1.33
CA ALA A 157 8.84 -0.71 0.67
C ALA A 157 9.97 0.21 1.15
N VAL A 158 9.68 1.52 1.32
CA VAL A 158 10.66 2.51 1.79
C VAL A 158 11.08 2.24 3.23
N ILE A 159 10.15 1.99 4.17
CA ILE A 159 10.53 1.69 5.56
C ILE A 159 11.36 0.41 5.65
N LYS A 160 11.04 -0.61 4.82
CA LYS A 160 11.84 -1.83 4.75
C LYS A 160 13.24 -1.54 4.22
N LEU A 161 13.37 -0.80 3.13
CA LEU A 161 14.65 -0.44 2.53
C LEU A 161 15.53 0.34 3.50
N VAL A 162 14.99 1.38 4.14
CA VAL A 162 15.69 2.19 5.15
C VAL A 162 16.18 1.33 6.32
N SER A 163 15.34 0.39 6.78
CA SER A 163 15.71 -0.56 7.82
C SER A 163 16.80 -1.53 7.38
N SER A 164 16.73 -2.05 6.14
CA SER A 164 17.73 -2.98 5.59
C SER A 164 19.10 -2.31 5.40
N LEU A 165 19.10 -1.04 5.00
CA LEU A 165 20.32 -0.23 4.87
C LEU A 165 20.85 0.29 6.21
N GLY A 166 20.13 0.09 7.31
CA GLY A 166 20.55 0.53 8.65
C GLY A 166 20.67 2.04 8.80
N LEU A 167 19.90 2.83 8.03
CA LEU A 167 20.00 4.29 8.06
C LEU A 167 19.54 4.85 9.41
N ASN A 168 20.28 5.84 9.94
CA ASN A 168 19.95 6.48 11.20
C ASN A 168 18.91 7.58 11.04
N VAL A 169 17.69 7.18 10.66
CA VAL A 169 16.52 8.04 10.53
C VAL A 169 15.31 7.30 11.12
N GLY A 170 14.48 8.00 11.86
CA GLY A 170 13.20 7.47 12.35
C GLY A 170 12.14 7.55 11.26
N LEU A 171 11.42 6.45 11.04
CA LEU A 171 10.33 6.40 10.07
C LEU A 171 9.04 5.95 10.74
N LYS A 172 7.95 6.67 10.45
CA LYS A 172 6.58 6.22 10.72
C LYS A 172 5.81 6.16 9.41
N VAL A 173 5.22 5.01 9.13
CA VAL A 173 4.38 4.77 7.95
C VAL A 173 2.93 4.69 8.40
N TYR A 174 2.04 5.38 7.70
CA TYR A 174 0.61 5.38 7.93
C TYR A 174 -0.12 5.04 6.64
N THR A 175 -0.88 3.94 6.65
CA THR A 175 -1.59 3.48 5.46
C THR A 175 -3.01 3.02 5.80
N PRO A 176 -4.06 3.78 5.43
CA PRO A 176 -5.41 3.26 5.39
C PRO A 176 -5.52 2.21 4.29
N LEU A 177 -6.25 1.12 4.54
CA LEU A 177 -6.59 0.11 3.54
C LEU A 177 -8.10 0.05 3.40
N VAL A 178 -8.61 0.39 2.22
CA VAL A 178 -10.04 0.43 1.90
C VAL A 178 -10.29 -0.01 0.45
N GLU A 179 -11.55 -0.26 0.11
CA GLU A 179 -12.03 -0.26 -1.26
C GLU A 179 -13.12 0.80 -1.42
N ASN A 180 -13.10 1.55 -2.50
CA ASN A 180 -14.16 2.50 -2.85
C ASN A 180 -15.12 1.86 -3.85
N MET A 181 -16.29 1.42 -3.36
CA MET A 181 -17.25 0.64 -4.15
C MET A 181 -18.64 1.27 -4.11
N PRO A 182 -19.41 1.20 -5.21
CA PRO A 182 -20.81 1.58 -5.21
C PRO A 182 -21.65 0.49 -4.55
N SER A 183 -22.53 0.87 -3.64
CA SER A 183 -23.52 -0.03 -3.05
C SER A 183 -24.63 0.77 -2.37
N SER A 184 -25.63 0.08 -1.82
CA SER A 184 -26.70 0.71 -1.04
C SER A 184 -26.20 1.37 0.26
N THR A 185 -25.00 1.03 0.72
CA THR A 185 -24.39 1.59 1.93
C THR A 185 -23.27 2.59 1.66
N ALA A 186 -22.92 2.82 0.37
CA ALA A 186 -21.86 3.76 -0.01
C ALA A 186 -22.20 5.20 0.42
N ILE A 187 -21.15 5.99 0.72
CA ILE A 187 -21.30 7.43 0.93
C ILE A 187 -21.82 8.09 -0.33
N ARG A 188 -22.56 9.18 -0.14
CA ARG A 188 -23.21 9.93 -1.21
C ARG A 188 -22.68 11.35 -1.27
N PRO A 189 -22.68 11.98 -2.43
CA PRO A 189 -22.54 13.42 -2.49
C PRO A 189 -23.59 14.11 -1.61
N GLY A 190 -23.15 15.07 -0.78
CA GLY A 190 -23.95 15.73 0.25
C GLY A 190 -23.88 15.11 1.65
N ASP A 191 -23.33 13.90 1.79
CA ASP A 191 -23.08 13.33 3.12
C ASP A 191 -21.96 14.12 3.83
N VAL A 192 -22.04 14.23 5.17
CA VAL A 192 -21.06 14.94 5.98
C VAL A 192 -20.31 13.97 6.87
N LEU A 193 -19.00 13.88 6.67
CA LEU A 193 -18.11 13.02 7.46
C LEU A 193 -17.51 13.81 8.64
N LYS A 194 -17.47 13.18 9.82
CA LYS A 194 -16.77 13.72 10.99
C LYS A 194 -15.35 13.15 11.05
N MET A 195 -14.37 14.00 10.93
CA MET A 195 -12.96 13.64 10.99
C MET A 195 -12.46 13.48 12.42
N ARG A 196 -11.33 12.76 12.59
CA ARG A 196 -10.70 12.48 13.88
C ARG A 196 -10.40 13.73 14.70
N ASN A 197 -10.03 14.83 14.06
CA ASN A 197 -9.77 16.12 14.71
C ASN A 197 -11.04 16.92 15.05
N GLY A 198 -12.24 16.33 14.86
CA GLY A 198 -13.53 16.94 15.14
C GLY A 198 -14.09 17.82 14.04
N LYS A 199 -13.33 18.10 12.96
CA LYS A 199 -13.83 18.84 11.79
C LYS A 199 -14.82 17.99 11.01
N THR A 200 -15.70 18.65 10.29
CA THR A 200 -16.63 18.02 9.35
C THR A 200 -16.21 18.32 7.91
N VAL A 201 -16.42 17.34 7.02
CA VAL A 201 -16.15 17.45 5.58
C VAL A 201 -17.39 17.01 4.84
N GLU A 202 -17.96 17.90 4.02
CA GLU A 202 -19.00 17.56 3.08
C GLU A 202 -18.39 16.84 1.87
N VAL A 203 -18.98 15.71 1.51
CA VAL A 203 -18.57 14.93 0.34
C VAL A 203 -19.27 15.51 -0.89
N LEU A 204 -18.54 16.12 -1.80
CA LEU A 204 -19.07 16.60 -3.08
C LEU A 204 -18.87 15.60 -4.21
N ASN A 205 -17.80 14.81 -4.12
CA ASN A 205 -17.45 13.79 -5.10
C ASN A 205 -16.86 12.59 -4.37
N THR A 206 -17.44 11.41 -4.54
CA THR A 206 -16.98 10.18 -3.89
C THR A 206 -15.73 9.55 -4.56
N ASP A 207 -15.29 10.10 -5.71
CA ASP A 207 -14.06 9.74 -6.42
C ASP A 207 -12.88 10.66 -6.04
N ALA A 208 -13.03 11.48 -5.01
CA ALA A 208 -12.01 12.39 -4.48
C ALA A 208 -11.60 11.99 -3.06
N GLU A 209 -11.45 10.68 -2.80
CA GLU A 209 -11.20 10.09 -1.49
C GLU A 209 -9.71 10.04 -1.09
N GLY A 210 -8.80 10.16 -2.06
CA GLY A 210 -7.35 9.96 -1.96
C GLY A 210 -6.55 10.94 -1.12
#